data_369ad4f50e64bf465657aff1bed703ed
#
_entry.id   369ad4f50e64bf465657aff1bed703ed
#
_cell.length_a   1.000
_cell.length_b   1.000
_cell.length_c   1.000
_cell.angle_alpha   90.00
_cell.angle_beta   90.00
_cell.angle_gamma   90.00
#
_symmetry.space_group_name_H-M   'P 1'
#
loop_
_entity.id
_entity.type
_entity.pdbx_description
1 polymer ?
#
loop_
_entity_poly.entity_id
_entity_poly.type
_entity_poly.pdbx_seq_one_letter_code
_entity_poly.pdbx_strand_id
1 'polypeptide(L)'
;RDCVCLLTGTFNGQTQSLLVMLNADDHKVTLAGLSSVGIRLFLATYDDTGIHTEQSIVVPQLPPASQVLADVMLSHWPLSAWQPQLPKGWTLKDKGDRRELRNASGKLVTDIVYLQRKGKRVPISIEQHVFNYHITIQYLGD
;
A
#
# COMPACT_ATOMS: atom_id res chain seq x y z
N ARG A 1 -4.99 -2.67 14.90
CA ARG A 1 -3.82 -1.85 14.62
C ARG A 1 -4.20 -0.70 13.72
N ASP A 2 -4.01 0.51 14.20
CA ASP A 2 -4.45 1.71 13.51
C ASP A 2 -3.25 2.57 13.14
N CYS A 3 -3.35 3.21 11.99
CA CYS A 3 -2.32 4.14 11.51
C CYS A 3 -2.98 5.28 10.79
N VAL A 4 -2.52 6.50 11.05
CA VAL A 4 -2.87 7.68 10.28
C VAL A 4 -1.62 8.11 9.55
N CYS A 5 -1.69 8.14 8.23
CA CYS A 5 -0.53 8.39 7.38
C CYS A 5 -0.86 9.40 6.30
N LEU A 6 0.14 10.18 5.92
CA LEU A 6 0.07 11.01 4.73
C LEU A 6 0.76 10.24 3.61
N LEU A 7 -0.01 9.86 2.59
CA LEU A 7 0.53 9.23 1.39
C LEU A 7 0.69 10.29 0.32
N THR A 8 1.89 10.39 -0.22
CA THR A 8 2.15 11.26 -1.35
C THR A 8 2.50 10.38 -2.53
N GLY A 9 1.67 10.40 -3.56
CA GLY A 9 1.84 9.57 -4.73
C GLY A 9 2.12 10.38 -5.96
N THR A 10 3.01 9.85 -6.81
CA THR A 10 3.27 10.41 -8.13
C THR A 10 2.83 9.39 -9.17
N PHE A 11 1.91 9.79 -10.03
CA PHE A 11 1.30 8.93 -11.02
C PHE A 11 1.01 9.77 -12.27
N ASN A 12 1.46 9.29 -13.43
CA ASN A 12 1.30 10.00 -14.71
C ASN A 12 1.83 11.45 -14.67
N GLY A 13 2.94 11.66 -13.97
CA GLY A 13 3.54 12.98 -13.84
C GLY A 13 2.83 13.92 -12.88
N GLN A 14 1.76 13.46 -12.22
CA GLN A 14 1.01 14.25 -11.25
C GLN A 14 1.34 13.78 -9.85
N THR A 15 1.49 14.73 -8.93
CA THR A 15 1.75 14.42 -7.53
C THR A 15 0.53 14.80 -6.71
N GLN A 16 0.03 13.85 -5.92
CA GLN A 16 -1.14 14.02 -5.06
C GLN A 16 -0.83 13.52 -3.67
N SER A 17 -1.38 14.18 -2.67
CA SER A 17 -1.26 13.75 -1.28
C SER A 17 -2.64 13.43 -0.73
N LEU A 18 -2.70 12.34 0.04
CA LEU A 18 -3.92 11.88 0.70
C LEU A 18 -3.63 11.61 2.16
N LEU A 19 -4.56 12.00 3.00
CA LEU A 19 -4.57 11.53 4.37
C LEU A 19 -5.22 10.15 4.38
N VAL A 20 -4.53 9.15 4.92
CA VAL A 20 -5.00 7.78 4.89
C VAL A 20 -5.14 7.26 6.31
N MET A 21 -6.27 6.67 6.60
CA MET A 21 -6.51 5.97 7.85
C MET A 21 -6.54 4.48 7.57
N LEU A 22 -5.59 3.77 8.16
CA LEU A 22 -5.48 2.33 8.04
C LEU A 22 -5.88 1.69 9.36
N ASN A 23 -6.82 0.77 9.30
CA ASN A 23 -7.25 -0.03 10.45
C ASN A 23 -7.13 -1.50 10.07
N ALA A 24 -6.42 -2.27 10.89
CA ALA A 24 -6.23 -3.69 10.61
C ALA A 24 -6.47 -4.51 11.88
N ASP A 25 -7.29 -5.55 11.77
CA ASP A 25 -7.45 -6.55 12.81
C ASP A 25 -7.25 -7.95 12.20
N ASP A 26 -7.59 -9.01 12.94
CA ASP A 26 -7.33 -10.38 12.50
C ASP A 26 -8.18 -10.81 11.30
N HIS A 27 -9.27 -10.11 11.03
CA HIS A 27 -10.26 -10.53 10.03
C HIS A 27 -10.49 -9.51 8.93
N LYS A 28 -10.06 -8.26 9.13
CA LYS A 28 -10.46 -7.18 8.26
C LYS A 28 -9.39 -6.10 8.21
N VAL A 29 -9.15 -5.57 7.02
CA VAL A 29 -8.30 -4.41 6.82
C VAL A 29 -9.13 -3.34 6.13
N THR A 30 -9.09 -2.13 6.68
CA THR A 30 -9.84 -1.00 6.14
C THR A 30 -8.86 0.14 5.85
N LEU A 31 -8.95 0.68 4.65
CA LEU A 31 -8.14 1.82 4.21
C LEU A 31 -9.08 2.91 3.73
N ALA A 32 -9.09 4.05 4.43
CA ALA A 32 -9.90 5.20 4.05
C ALA A 32 -8.98 6.31 3.56
N GLY A 33 -9.26 6.84 2.37
CA GLY A 33 -8.52 7.99 1.83
C GLY A 33 -9.33 9.26 1.97
N LEU A 34 -8.70 10.30 2.52
CA LEU A 34 -9.33 11.58 2.78
C LEU A 34 -8.59 12.69 2.05
N SER A 35 -9.34 13.70 1.61
CA SER A 35 -8.74 14.92 1.08
C SER A 35 -8.16 15.77 2.22
N SER A 36 -7.42 16.82 1.87
CA SER A 36 -6.84 17.74 2.85
C SER A 36 -7.88 18.45 3.72
N VAL A 37 -9.13 18.49 3.26
CA VAL A 37 -10.23 19.11 4.02
C VAL A 37 -11.11 18.07 4.71
N GLY A 38 -10.69 16.80 4.73
CA GLY A 38 -11.38 15.75 5.47
C GLY A 38 -12.54 15.07 4.74
N ILE A 39 -12.68 15.30 3.43
CA ILE A 39 -13.69 14.63 2.63
C ILE A 39 -13.20 13.23 2.27
N ARG A 40 -14.01 12.21 2.55
CA ARG A 40 -13.64 10.85 2.20
C ARG A 40 -13.72 10.64 0.70
N LEU A 41 -12.58 10.30 0.10
CA LEU A 41 -12.47 10.07 -1.34
C LEU A 41 -12.74 8.62 -1.70
N PHE A 42 -12.28 7.69 -0.86
CA PHE A 42 -12.54 6.27 -1.08
C PHE A 42 -12.47 5.51 0.24
N LEU A 43 -13.05 4.33 0.23
CA LEU A 43 -12.92 3.34 1.30
C LEU A 43 -12.64 2.00 0.65
N ALA A 44 -11.57 1.35 1.07
CA ALA A 44 -11.23 0.02 0.60
C ALA A 44 -11.19 -0.92 1.80
N THR A 45 -11.80 -2.09 1.65
CA THR A 45 -11.91 -3.07 2.73
C THR A 45 -11.51 -4.43 2.19
N TYR A 46 -10.67 -5.14 2.93
CA TYR A 46 -10.35 -6.54 2.67
C TYR A 46 -10.84 -7.38 3.85
N ASP A 47 -11.66 -8.38 3.56
CA ASP A 47 -12.20 -9.30 4.57
C ASP A 47 -12.32 -10.71 3.97
N ASP A 48 -13.04 -11.58 4.65
CA ASP A 48 -13.22 -12.98 4.23
C ASP A 48 -13.89 -13.11 2.86
N THR A 49 -14.59 -12.08 2.41
CA THR A 49 -15.30 -12.09 1.12
C THR A 49 -14.51 -11.42 0.00
N GLY A 50 -13.30 -10.93 0.29
CA GLY A 50 -12.42 -10.32 -0.69
C GLY A 50 -12.24 -8.83 -0.52
N ILE A 51 -11.89 -8.16 -1.61
CA ILE A 51 -11.65 -6.71 -1.61
C ILE A 51 -12.91 -5.99 -2.08
N HIS A 52 -13.34 -5.02 -1.28
CA HIS A 52 -14.50 -4.17 -1.57
C HIS A 52 -14.05 -2.72 -1.59
N THR A 53 -14.46 -1.97 -2.59
CA THR A 53 -14.09 -0.56 -2.69
C THR A 53 -15.33 0.30 -2.89
N GLU A 54 -15.37 1.44 -2.19
CA GLU A 54 -16.35 2.50 -2.41
C GLU A 54 -15.58 3.76 -2.74
N GLN A 55 -15.91 4.39 -3.85
CA GLN A 55 -15.23 5.58 -4.30
C GLN A 55 -16.24 6.69 -4.46
N SER A 56 -16.20 7.65 -3.52
CA SER A 56 -17.14 8.77 -3.49
C SER A 56 -16.82 9.81 -4.56
N ILE A 57 -15.53 9.98 -4.88
CA ILE A 57 -15.07 10.94 -5.86
C ILE A 57 -14.03 10.24 -6.73
N VAL A 58 -14.19 10.33 -8.04
CA VAL A 58 -13.20 9.80 -8.97
C VAL A 58 -12.10 10.84 -9.12
N VAL A 59 -10.87 10.45 -8.78
CA VAL A 59 -9.69 11.31 -8.95
C VAL A 59 -8.81 10.64 -10.01
N PRO A 60 -8.79 11.16 -11.24
CA PRO A 60 -8.07 10.50 -12.35
C PRO A 60 -6.56 10.37 -12.13
N GLN A 61 -5.99 11.22 -11.28
CA GLN A 61 -4.56 11.22 -11.00
C GLN A 61 -4.13 10.18 -9.96
N LEU A 62 -5.08 9.44 -9.38
CA LEU A 62 -4.78 8.44 -8.36
C LEU A 62 -4.89 7.03 -8.93
N PRO A 63 -4.03 6.10 -8.49
CA PRO A 63 -4.23 4.68 -8.79
C PRO A 63 -5.56 4.18 -8.23
N PRO A 64 -6.09 3.07 -8.74
CA PRO A 64 -7.30 2.49 -8.16
C PRO A 64 -7.13 2.19 -6.67
N ALA A 65 -8.19 2.41 -5.90
CA ALA A 65 -8.14 2.19 -4.44
C ALA A 65 -7.76 0.75 -4.09
N SER A 66 -8.23 -0.22 -4.88
CA SER A 66 -7.88 -1.63 -4.65
C SER A 66 -6.38 -1.88 -4.81
N GLN A 67 -5.73 -1.20 -5.75
CA GLN A 67 -4.29 -1.35 -5.96
C GLN A 67 -3.51 -0.73 -4.80
N VAL A 68 -3.92 0.45 -4.33
CA VAL A 68 -3.28 1.09 -3.18
C VAL A 68 -3.41 0.20 -1.94
N LEU A 69 -4.60 -0.37 -1.73
CA LEU A 69 -4.82 -1.29 -0.61
C LEU A 69 -3.91 -2.52 -0.73
N ALA A 70 -3.79 -3.09 -1.92
CA ALA A 70 -2.93 -4.26 -2.14
C ALA A 70 -1.47 -3.93 -1.82
N ASP A 71 -0.99 -2.77 -2.22
CA ASP A 71 0.37 -2.35 -1.94
C ASP A 71 0.61 -2.14 -0.44
N VAL A 72 -0.35 -1.55 0.25
CA VAL A 72 -0.26 -1.35 1.70
C VAL A 72 -0.23 -2.72 2.41
N MET A 73 -1.09 -3.64 2.01
CA MET A 73 -1.11 -4.99 2.55
C MET A 73 0.22 -5.69 2.29
N LEU A 74 0.73 -5.61 1.07
CA LEU A 74 2.00 -6.23 0.71
C LEU A 74 3.15 -5.70 1.58
N SER A 75 3.08 -4.44 1.97
CA SER A 75 4.13 -3.81 2.76
C SER A 75 4.06 -4.14 4.25
N HIS A 76 2.91 -4.52 4.78
CA HIS A 76 2.70 -4.70 6.22
C HIS A 76 2.75 -6.15 6.70
N TRP A 77 2.31 -7.11 5.90
CA TRP A 77 2.27 -8.50 6.33
C TRP A 77 3.61 -9.19 6.16
N PRO A 78 3.92 -10.22 6.98
CA PRO A 78 5.16 -10.96 6.84
C PRO A 78 5.23 -11.75 5.52
N LEU A 79 6.44 -12.07 5.08
CA LEU A 79 6.66 -12.85 3.87
C LEU A 79 5.90 -14.17 3.88
N SER A 80 5.85 -14.82 5.03
CA SER A 80 5.20 -16.13 5.15
C SER A 80 3.70 -16.07 4.84
N ALA A 81 3.07 -14.92 5.00
CA ALA A 81 1.66 -14.75 4.65
C ALA A 81 1.45 -14.64 3.15
N TRP A 82 2.46 -14.17 2.42
CA TRP A 82 2.34 -13.91 0.99
C TRP A 82 2.88 -15.01 0.10
N GLN A 83 4.00 -15.63 0.48
CA GLN A 83 4.70 -16.57 -0.39
C GLN A 83 3.80 -17.70 -0.90
N PRO A 84 2.91 -18.31 -0.08
CA PRO A 84 2.04 -19.37 -0.58
C PRO A 84 0.98 -18.88 -1.57
N GLN A 85 0.70 -17.57 -1.59
CA GLN A 85 -0.36 -16.99 -2.40
C GLN A 85 0.13 -16.35 -3.69
N LEU A 86 1.44 -16.30 -3.89
CA LEU A 86 1.99 -15.70 -5.10
C LEU A 86 1.70 -16.57 -6.32
N PRO A 87 1.50 -15.96 -7.50
CA PRO A 87 1.41 -16.72 -8.74
C PRO A 87 2.67 -17.54 -8.96
N LYS A 88 2.54 -18.62 -9.72
CA LYS A 88 3.66 -19.52 -9.98
C LYS A 88 4.85 -18.76 -10.59
N GLY A 89 6.02 -18.97 -10.01
CA GLY A 89 7.25 -18.37 -10.49
C GLY A 89 7.54 -16.99 -9.94
N TRP A 90 6.58 -16.37 -9.28
CA TRP A 90 6.80 -15.06 -8.65
C TRP A 90 7.53 -15.23 -7.32
N THR A 91 8.32 -14.21 -6.96
CA THR A 91 9.07 -14.23 -5.70
C THR A 91 8.85 -12.93 -4.93
N LEU A 92 8.82 -13.06 -3.61
CA LEU A 92 8.81 -11.93 -2.71
C LEU A 92 9.93 -12.14 -1.70
N LYS A 93 10.85 -11.18 -1.62
CA LYS A 93 12.04 -11.31 -0.78
C LYS A 93 12.29 -10.05 0.01
N ASP A 94 12.75 -10.21 1.25
CA ASP A 94 13.25 -9.12 2.06
C ASP A 94 14.78 -9.07 1.94
N LYS A 95 15.29 -7.88 1.67
CA LYS A 95 16.73 -7.63 1.53
C LYS A 95 17.10 -6.42 2.37
N GLY A 96 17.48 -6.64 3.64
CA GLY A 96 17.78 -5.55 4.55
C GLY A 96 16.57 -4.66 4.81
N ASP A 97 16.65 -3.41 4.38
CA ASP A 97 15.57 -2.44 4.54
C ASP A 97 14.63 -2.38 3.32
N ARG A 98 14.66 -3.40 2.47
CA ARG A 98 13.85 -3.46 1.26
C ARG A 98 13.05 -4.74 1.16
N ARG A 99 11.93 -4.66 0.46
CA ARG A 99 11.15 -5.84 0.04
C ARG A 99 10.93 -5.73 -1.45
N GLU A 100 11.21 -6.81 -2.18
CA GLU A 100 11.10 -6.83 -3.64
C GLU A 100 10.14 -7.93 -4.09
N LEU A 101 9.17 -7.56 -4.91
CA LEU A 101 8.28 -8.48 -5.60
C LEU A 101 8.71 -8.57 -7.06
N ARG A 102 9.01 -9.79 -7.52
CA ARG A 102 9.40 -10.04 -8.91
C ARG A 102 8.44 -11.03 -9.56
N ASN A 103 8.18 -10.84 -10.85
CA ASN A 103 7.31 -11.76 -11.58
C ASN A 103 8.09 -13.01 -12.03
N ALA A 104 7.42 -13.89 -12.77
CA ALA A 104 7.99 -15.17 -13.18
C ALA A 104 9.20 -15.00 -14.11
N SER A 105 9.33 -13.89 -14.83
CA SER A 105 10.49 -13.61 -15.67
C SER A 105 11.62 -12.90 -14.92
N GLY A 106 11.48 -12.67 -13.62
CA GLY A 106 12.47 -12.01 -12.80
C GLY A 106 12.43 -10.50 -12.81
N LYS A 107 11.42 -9.91 -13.46
CA LYS A 107 11.28 -8.46 -13.54
C LYS A 107 10.75 -7.93 -12.21
N LEU A 108 11.33 -6.82 -11.73
CA LEU A 108 10.89 -6.16 -10.52
C LEU A 108 9.53 -5.50 -10.75
N VAL A 109 8.54 -5.90 -9.96
CA VAL A 109 7.16 -5.38 -10.04
C VAL A 109 6.94 -4.31 -8.99
N THR A 110 7.32 -4.60 -7.75
CA THR A 110 7.13 -3.69 -6.64
C THR A 110 8.36 -3.69 -5.76
N ASP A 111 8.74 -2.52 -5.30
CA ASP A 111 9.92 -2.31 -4.47
C ASP A 111 9.50 -1.44 -3.28
N ILE A 112 9.69 -1.95 -2.07
CA ILE A 112 9.25 -1.29 -0.84
C ILE A 112 10.46 -1.03 0.03
N VAL A 113 10.61 0.22 0.50
CA VAL A 113 11.67 0.60 1.40
C VAL A 113 11.10 0.76 2.81
N TYR A 114 11.83 0.27 3.80
CA TYR A 114 11.43 0.27 5.20
C TYR A 114 12.39 1.10 6.03
N LEU A 115 11.90 1.54 7.18
CA LEU A 115 12.68 2.27 8.17
C LEU A 115 12.32 1.74 9.55
N GLN A 116 13.29 1.74 10.46
CA GLN A 116 13.02 1.43 11.86
C GLN A 116 12.41 2.66 12.52
N ARG A 117 11.26 2.47 13.16
CA ARG A 117 10.58 3.53 13.86
C ARG A 117 10.01 2.96 15.17
N LYS A 118 10.48 3.48 16.29
CA LYS A 118 10.06 3.01 17.63
C LYS A 118 10.20 1.50 17.78
N GLY A 119 11.32 0.96 17.28
CA GLY A 119 11.61 -0.47 17.37
C GLY A 119 10.86 -1.34 16.38
N LYS A 120 10.09 -0.74 15.47
CA LYS A 120 9.32 -1.47 14.46
C LYS A 120 9.79 -1.10 13.06
N ARG A 121 9.77 -2.10 12.19
CA ARG A 121 10.06 -1.91 10.77
C ARG A 121 8.78 -1.45 10.08
N VAL A 122 8.81 -0.24 9.52
CA VAL A 122 7.63 0.35 8.86
C VAL A 122 7.97 0.74 7.43
N PRO A 123 7.05 0.54 6.48
CA PRO A 123 7.28 0.95 5.10
C PRO A 123 7.23 2.47 4.98
N ILE A 124 8.16 3.04 4.20
CA ILE A 124 8.19 4.48 3.96
C ILE A 124 8.07 4.85 2.50
N SER A 125 8.28 3.90 1.58
CA SER A 125 8.04 4.16 0.16
C SER A 125 7.69 2.87 -0.57
N ILE A 126 6.86 3.01 -1.60
CA ILE A 126 6.45 1.93 -2.48
C ILE A 126 6.63 2.40 -3.92
N GLU A 127 7.44 1.67 -4.69
CA GLU A 127 7.63 1.92 -6.11
C GLU A 127 6.94 0.81 -6.88
N GLN A 128 5.95 1.17 -7.68
CA GLN A 128 5.20 0.21 -8.49
C GLN A 128 5.60 0.35 -9.94
N HIS A 129 6.29 -0.67 -10.46
CA HIS A 129 6.92 -0.60 -11.78
C HIS A 129 5.98 -0.98 -12.93
N VAL A 130 4.89 -1.69 -12.64
CA VAL A 130 3.92 -2.08 -13.66
C VAL A 130 2.97 -0.93 -13.97
N PHE A 131 2.44 -0.30 -12.91
CA PHE A 131 1.51 0.83 -13.06
C PHE A 131 2.22 2.19 -13.06
N ASN A 132 3.53 2.19 -12.86
CA ASN A 132 4.39 3.39 -12.92
C ASN A 132 3.96 4.47 -11.94
N TYR A 133 3.82 4.12 -10.68
CA TYR A 133 3.60 5.11 -9.63
C TYR A 133 4.54 4.89 -8.46
N HIS A 134 4.72 5.95 -7.70
CA HIS A 134 5.56 5.96 -6.51
C HIS A 134 4.76 6.55 -5.36
N ILE A 135 4.80 5.90 -4.21
CA ILE A 135 4.11 6.36 -3.01
C ILE A 135 5.15 6.54 -1.90
N THR A 136 5.14 7.71 -1.25
CA THR A 136 5.86 7.91 0.00
C THR A 136 4.87 7.95 1.14
N ILE A 137 5.28 7.44 2.30
CA ILE A 137 4.41 7.30 3.47
C ILE A 137 5.02 8.08 4.62
N GLN A 138 4.26 9.05 5.13
CA GLN A 138 4.64 9.80 6.31
C GLN A 138 3.66 9.48 7.44
N TYR A 139 4.19 8.95 8.54
CA TYR A 139 3.36 8.58 9.68
C TYR A 139 3.08 9.82 10.53
N LEU A 140 1.81 10.04 10.83
CA LEU A 140 1.36 11.17 11.63
C LEU A 140 1.02 10.68 13.04
N GLY A 141 1.24 11.54 14.01
CA GLY A 141 1.06 11.18 15.40
C GLY A 141 2.33 10.56 15.99
N ASP A 142 2.14 9.74 17.01
CA ASP A 142 3.27 9.19 17.79
C ASP A 142 4.30 8.43 16.99
#